data_ba3b9d2dadda535c650367d804e057f9
#
_entry.id   ba3b9d2dadda535c650367d804e057f9
#
_cell.length_a   1.000
_cell.length_b   1.000
_cell.length_c   1.000
_cell.angle_alpha   90.00
_cell.angle_beta   90.00
_cell.angle_gamma   90.00
#
_symmetry.space_group_name_H-M   'P 1'
#
loop_
_entity.id
_entity.type
_entity.pdbx_description
1 polymer ?
#
loop_
_entity_poly.entity_id
_entity_poly.type
_entity_poly.pdbx_seq_one_letter_code
_entity_poly.pdbx_strand_id
1 'polypeptide(L)'
;MRSVINVLGNAENVFKLIENNLRRVISNVIESIVAIVVNEGNCINSDVSVTEERIATGFYIDKDVIITVSHILSNFKDRLCIISLDGDIYKGTVISVDEDNDLMFIGVDVSRRPLKIEDTLISEGAIVFSSGIAQGILRHFITMGIVSGLEVRSIINNREIEGLMLLNMPTIPGMSGAPLLNIDSNVVGMLLSRSFSYNEFSLALPSSRIFLSYLILRKLGKVVHIKLGLKLLQSPNALKKLKLENGLMIMGIANKLLFKNCNISVGDIIIEVNGKKINTLEDFRKAIALSILDNMSIELILFSQKEGLKRCHVDISSAHLY
;
A
#
# COMPACT_ATOMS: atom_id res chain seq x y z
N MET A 1 -34.65 -37.96 3.99
CA MET A 1 -33.86 -37.81 5.22
C MET A 1 -32.34 -37.98 5.05
N ARG A 2 -31.84 -39.07 4.44
CA ARG A 2 -30.37 -39.26 4.23
C ARG A 2 -29.68 -38.16 3.40
N SER A 3 -30.35 -37.61 2.37
CA SER A 3 -29.80 -36.51 1.54
C SER A 3 -29.64 -35.19 2.32
N VAL A 4 -30.58 -34.88 3.21
CA VAL A 4 -30.54 -33.67 4.05
C VAL A 4 -29.43 -33.78 5.10
N ILE A 5 -29.26 -34.96 5.68
CA ILE A 5 -28.17 -35.20 6.67
C ILE A 5 -26.79 -35.08 6.01
N ASN A 6 -26.63 -35.55 4.77
CA ASN A 6 -25.37 -35.40 4.03
C ASN A 6 -25.07 -33.91 3.69
N VAL A 7 -26.07 -33.13 3.35
CA VAL A 7 -25.93 -31.69 3.05
C VAL A 7 -25.54 -30.93 4.33
N LEU A 8 -26.19 -31.21 5.45
CA LEU A 8 -25.88 -30.58 6.74
C LEU A 8 -24.48 -30.96 7.26
N GLY A 9 -24.08 -32.23 7.15
CA GLY A 9 -22.73 -32.65 7.51
C GLY A 9 -21.63 -32.03 6.63
N ASN A 10 -21.89 -31.84 5.34
CA ASN A 10 -20.99 -31.13 4.43
C ASN A 10 -20.90 -29.63 4.77
N ALA A 11 -22.02 -29.00 5.09
CA ALA A 11 -22.04 -27.60 5.50
C ALA A 11 -21.24 -27.37 6.80
N GLU A 12 -21.43 -28.21 7.82
CA GLU A 12 -20.68 -28.13 9.07
C GLU A 12 -19.16 -28.26 8.84
N ASN A 13 -18.75 -29.16 7.96
CA ASN A 13 -17.36 -29.32 7.58
C ASN A 13 -16.78 -28.11 6.88
N VAL A 14 -17.59 -27.42 6.02
CA VAL A 14 -17.17 -26.19 5.33
C VAL A 14 -16.98 -25.06 6.32
N PHE A 15 -17.90 -24.86 7.28
CA PHE A 15 -17.75 -23.83 8.29
C PHE A 15 -16.53 -24.06 9.18
N LYS A 16 -16.27 -25.29 9.63
CA LYS A 16 -15.06 -25.66 10.38
C LYS A 16 -13.79 -25.39 9.58
N LEU A 17 -13.80 -25.67 8.29
CA LEU A 17 -12.67 -25.40 7.39
C LEU A 17 -12.39 -23.88 7.30
N ILE A 18 -13.44 -23.06 7.13
CA ILE A 18 -13.34 -21.61 7.12
C ILE A 18 -12.77 -21.10 8.44
N GLU A 19 -13.35 -21.51 9.57
CA GLU A 19 -12.87 -21.11 10.90
C GLU A 19 -11.40 -21.46 11.12
N ASN A 20 -11.01 -22.68 10.79
CA ASN A 20 -9.61 -23.15 10.93
C ASN A 20 -8.65 -22.33 10.05
N ASN A 21 -9.06 -21.97 8.82
CA ASN A 21 -8.26 -21.11 7.96
C ASN A 21 -8.12 -19.70 8.53
N LEU A 22 -9.20 -19.11 9.06
CA LEU A 22 -9.16 -17.80 9.73
C LEU A 22 -8.20 -17.79 10.91
N ARG A 23 -8.31 -18.79 11.79
CA ARG A 23 -7.41 -18.93 12.96
C ARG A 23 -5.95 -19.08 12.50
N ARG A 24 -5.70 -19.86 11.43
CA ARG A 24 -4.37 -20.05 10.88
C ARG A 24 -3.78 -18.75 10.32
N VAL A 25 -4.56 -17.98 9.54
CA VAL A 25 -4.11 -16.70 8.99
C VAL A 25 -3.61 -15.80 10.11
N ILE A 26 -4.39 -15.64 11.16
CA ILE A 26 -4.03 -14.77 12.28
C ILE A 26 -2.83 -15.31 13.07
N SER A 27 -2.82 -16.60 13.41
CA SER A 27 -1.70 -17.21 14.18
C SER A 27 -0.37 -17.10 13.45
N ASN A 28 -0.36 -17.12 12.13
CA ASN A 28 0.85 -17.01 11.32
C ASN A 28 1.49 -15.61 11.33
N VAL A 29 0.73 -14.57 11.65
CA VAL A 29 1.18 -13.18 11.48
C VAL A 29 1.24 -12.39 12.78
N ILE A 30 0.54 -12.82 13.82
CA ILE A 30 0.28 -12.03 15.03
C ILE A 30 1.57 -11.59 15.74
N GLU A 31 2.60 -12.43 15.77
CA GLU A 31 3.90 -12.13 16.39
C GLU A 31 4.73 -11.09 15.61
N SER A 32 4.36 -10.86 14.35
CA SER A 32 5.02 -9.88 13.48
C SER A 32 4.32 -8.53 13.49
N ILE A 33 3.22 -8.40 14.25
CA ILE A 33 2.42 -7.16 14.35
C ILE A 33 2.69 -6.51 15.69
N VAL A 34 2.91 -5.20 15.69
CA VAL A 34 3.30 -4.42 16.88
C VAL A 34 2.43 -3.18 17.02
N ALA A 35 2.30 -2.69 18.25
CA ALA A 35 1.83 -1.35 18.51
C ALA A 35 2.99 -0.36 18.40
N ILE A 36 2.72 0.81 17.82
CA ILE A 36 3.65 1.93 17.77
C ILE A 36 3.01 3.07 18.55
N VAL A 37 3.69 3.48 19.61
CA VAL A 37 3.19 4.47 20.56
C VAL A 37 4.17 5.65 20.61
N VAL A 38 3.64 6.86 20.68
CA VAL A 38 4.45 8.04 20.95
C VAL A 38 4.60 8.18 22.47
N ASN A 39 5.84 8.16 22.95
CA ASN A 39 6.13 8.38 24.37
C ASN A 39 7.07 9.59 24.54
N GLU A 40 6.74 10.48 25.49
CA GLU A 40 7.57 11.65 25.81
C GLU A 40 8.77 11.30 26.69
N GLY A 41 8.77 10.10 27.30
CA GLY A 41 9.83 9.56 28.16
C GLY A 41 10.71 8.53 27.45
N ASN A 42 11.52 7.83 28.28
CA ASN A 42 12.37 6.74 27.78
C ASN A 42 11.52 5.46 27.65
N CYS A 43 11.53 4.80 26.49
CA CYS A 43 10.74 3.57 26.25
C CYS A 43 10.99 2.45 27.28
N ILE A 44 12.17 2.43 27.91
CA ILE A 44 12.63 1.31 28.75
C ILE A 44 12.26 1.45 30.23
N ASN A 45 11.99 2.65 30.74
CA ASN A 45 11.88 2.92 32.19
C ASN A 45 10.58 3.61 32.63
N SER A 46 9.61 3.78 31.73
CA SER A 46 8.35 4.42 32.07
C SER A 46 7.19 3.43 31.95
N ASP A 47 6.30 3.45 32.94
CA ASP A 47 4.93 3.08 32.66
C ASP A 47 4.54 3.83 31.39
N VAL A 48 4.48 3.13 30.26
CA VAL A 48 4.04 3.71 29.00
C VAL A 48 2.60 4.11 29.24
N SER A 49 2.43 5.35 29.76
CA SER A 49 1.10 5.93 29.84
C SER A 49 0.67 6.10 28.39
N VAL A 50 -0.11 5.14 27.93
CA VAL A 50 -0.74 5.16 26.62
C VAL A 50 -1.72 6.31 26.66
N THR A 51 -1.20 7.53 26.42
CA THR A 51 -2.08 8.67 26.16
C THR A 51 -2.87 8.31 24.91
N GLU A 52 -4.17 8.29 25.02
CA GLU A 52 -5.12 7.69 24.08
C GLU A 52 -5.02 8.19 22.64
N GLU A 53 -4.21 9.21 22.35
CA GLU A 53 -4.32 9.96 21.10
C GLU A 53 -3.35 9.54 19.98
N ARG A 54 -2.32 8.70 20.24
CA ARG A 54 -1.24 8.51 19.24
C ARG A 54 -0.73 7.08 19.21
N ILE A 55 -1.60 6.18 18.76
CA ILE A 55 -1.28 4.78 18.55
C ILE A 55 -1.49 4.44 17.08
N ALA A 56 -0.51 3.75 16.50
CA ALA A 56 -0.61 3.12 15.20
C ALA A 56 -0.25 1.63 15.33
N THR A 57 -0.68 0.85 14.38
CA THR A 57 -0.21 -0.51 14.17
C THR A 57 0.96 -0.50 13.20
N GLY A 58 1.93 -1.38 13.40
CA GLY A 58 2.99 -1.65 12.45
C GLY A 58 3.19 -3.15 12.30
N PHE A 59 3.95 -3.54 11.27
CA PHE A 59 4.33 -4.93 11.10
C PHE A 59 5.72 -5.04 10.47
N TYR A 60 6.41 -6.16 10.77
CA TYR A 60 7.73 -6.43 10.24
C TYR A 60 7.67 -6.79 8.76
N ILE A 61 8.45 -6.07 7.94
CA ILE A 61 8.67 -6.36 6.51
C ILE A 61 10.06 -6.89 6.22
N ASP A 62 10.99 -6.70 7.17
CA ASP A 62 12.28 -7.36 7.25
C ASP A 62 12.55 -7.71 8.72
N LYS A 63 13.63 -8.41 9.01
CA LYS A 63 13.97 -8.90 10.35
C LYS A 63 13.99 -7.81 11.42
N ASP A 64 14.44 -6.61 11.04
CA ASP A 64 14.68 -5.45 11.89
C ASP A 64 14.01 -4.17 11.35
N VAL A 65 13.09 -4.30 10.38
CA VAL A 65 12.37 -3.18 9.77
C VAL A 65 10.88 -3.36 9.91
N ILE A 66 10.25 -2.38 10.55
CA ILE A 66 8.80 -2.26 10.70
C ILE A 66 8.29 -1.20 9.74
N ILE A 67 7.11 -1.43 9.15
CA ILE A 67 6.37 -0.45 8.38
C ILE A 67 5.08 -0.07 9.08
N THR A 68 4.67 1.20 8.92
CA THR A 68 3.43 1.77 9.45
C THR A 68 3.01 2.99 8.64
N VAL A 69 1.93 3.66 9.04
CA VAL A 69 1.49 4.94 8.46
C VAL A 69 2.34 6.12 8.94
N SER A 70 2.53 7.12 8.08
CA SER A 70 3.29 8.32 8.43
C SER A 70 2.45 9.41 9.10
N HIS A 71 1.17 9.54 8.73
CA HIS A 71 0.33 10.68 9.13
C HIS A 71 0.11 10.82 10.65
N ILE A 72 0.15 9.73 11.39
CA ILE A 72 -0.01 9.73 12.86
C ILE A 72 1.31 10.09 13.57
N LEU A 73 2.45 9.70 13.00
CA LEU A 73 3.74 9.60 13.70
C LEU A 73 4.79 10.61 13.21
N SER A 74 4.57 11.31 12.08
CA SER A 74 5.59 12.15 11.43
C SER A 74 6.17 13.26 12.32
N ASN A 75 5.37 13.81 13.24
CA ASN A 75 5.81 14.86 14.16
C ASN A 75 6.57 14.32 15.39
N PHE A 76 6.73 12.99 15.52
CA PHE A 76 7.22 12.31 16.72
C PHE A 76 8.34 11.31 16.44
N LYS A 77 9.11 11.51 15.37
CA LYS A 77 10.11 10.55 14.84
C LYS A 77 11.12 10.06 15.89
N ASP A 78 11.46 10.89 16.87
CA ASP A 78 12.43 10.57 17.91
C ASP A 78 11.83 9.95 19.17
N ARG A 79 10.51 9.76 19.22
CA ARG A 79 9.74 9.36 20.41
C ARG A 79 8.92 8.09 20.21
N LEU A 80 9.35 7.23 19.30
CA LEU A 80 8.62 6.03 18.94
C LEU A 80 9.02 4.86 19.84
N CYS A 81 8.04 4.31 20.56
CA CYS A 81 8.13 3.07 21.30
C CYS A 81 7.35 1.98 20.58
N ILE A 82 7.97 0.84 20.44
CA ILE A 82 7.39 -0.34 19.82
C ILE A 82 7.00 -1.31 20.92
N ILE A 83 5.77 -1.77 20.90
CA ILE A 83 5.24 -2.75 21.88
C ILE A 83 4.86 -4.00 21.11
N SER A 84 5.52 -5.10 21.42
CA SER A 84 5.22 -6.41 20.85
C SER A 84 4.06 -7.12 21.56
N LEU A 85 3.55 -8.19 20.97
CA LEU A 85 2.44 -8.97 21.53
C LEU A 85 2.75 -9.52 22.94
N ASP A 86 3.98 -9.95 23.16
CA ASP A 86 4.51 -10.49 24.41
C ASP A 86 4.78 -9.41 25.48
N GLY A 87 4.54 -8.14 25.15
CA GLY A 87 4.67 -7.00 26.07
C GLY A 87 6.08 -6.39 26.11
N ASP A 88 7.02 -6.88 25.31
CA ASP A 88 8.33 -6.26 25.17
C ASP A 88 8.21 -4.85 24.60
N ILE A 89 8.95 -3.91 25.19
CA ILE A 89 8.98 -2.51 24.76
C ILE A 89 10.39 -2.14 24.36
N TYR A 90 10.55 -1.58 23.15
CA TYR A 90 11.83 -1.15 22.63
C TYR A 90 11.71 0.12 21.79
N LYS A 91 12.83 0.80 21.56
CA LYS A 91 12.85 2.05 20.80
C LYS A 91 12.79 1.77 19.30
N GLY A 92 11.95 2.53 18.59
CA GLY A 92 11.96 2.60 17.13
C GLY A 92 12.77 3.80 16.64
N THR A 93 13.55 3.60 15.58
CA THR A 93 14.31 4.66 14.89
C THR A 93 13.75 4.81 13.47
N VAL A 94 13.29 6.01 13.10
CA VAL A 94 12.78 6.24 11.74
C VAL A 94 13.92 6.16 10.74
N ILE A 95 13.81 5.24 9.77
CA ILE A 95 14.77 5.07 8.67
C ILE A 95 14.41 6.01 7.53
N SER A 96 13.12 6.01 7.12
CA SER A 96 12.63 6.82 6.00
C SER A 96 11.13 7.04 6.12
N VAL A 97 10.65 8.10 5.47
CA VAL A 97 9.22 8.40 5.32
C VAL A 97 8.92 8.54 3.84
N ASP A 98 7.87 7.88 3.39
CA ASP A 98 7.29 8.00 2.07
C ASP A 98 5.96 8.75 2.19
N GLU A 99 6.03 10.06 2.02
CA GLU A 99 4.87 10.92 2.20
C GLU A 99 3.82 10.76 1.10
N ASP A 100 4.23 10.33 -0.10
CA ASP A 100 3.32 10.11 -1.23
C ASP A 100 2.45 8.85 -1.06
N ASN A 101 2.94 7.88 -0.29
CA ASN A 101 2.25 6.64 0.03
C ASN A 101 1.77 6.57 1.48
N ASP A 102 2.01 7.60 2.28
CA ASP A 102 1.72 7.63 3.71
C ASP A 102 2.41 6.48 4.48
N LEU A 103 3.67 6.18 4.14
CA LEU A 103 4.45 5.12 4.77
C LEU A 103 5.57 5.68 5.66
N MET A 104 5.86 4.97 6.75
CA MET A 104 7.01 5.19 7.60
C MET A 104 7.73 3.86 7.83
N PHE A 105 9.04 3.86 7.61
CA PHE A 105 9.92 2.73 7.86
C PHE A 105 10.70 2.97 9.14
N ILE A 106 10.63 2.01 10.07
CA ILE A 106 11.20 2.11 11.41
C ILE A 106 12.17 0.96 11.60
N GLY A 107 13.42 1.28 11.94
CA GLY A 107 14.44 0.31 12.35
C GLY A 107 14.33 0.01 13.83
N VAL A 108 14.60 -1.24 14.20
CA VAL A 108 14.61 -1.73 15.57
C VAL A 108 15.78 -2.66 15.80
N ASP A 109 16.27 -2.74 17.05
CA ASP A 109 17.37 -3.63 17.43
C ASP A 109 16.87 -5.07 17.77
N VAL A 110 15.59 -5.34 17.60
CA VAL A 110 14.97 -6.64 17.87
C VAL A 110 14.57 -7.30 16.56
N SER A 111 15.04 -8.53 16.34
CA SER A 111 14.72 -9.29 15.13
C SER A 111 13.48 -10.14 15.33
N ARG A 112 12.53 -10.00 14.40
CA ARG A 112 11.30 -10.82 14.33
C ARG A 112 11.10 -11.37 12.93
N ARG A 113 10.22 -12.35 12.79
CA ARG A 113 9.87 -12.92 11.48
C ARG A 113 9.12 -11.86 10.65
N PRO A 114 9.60 -11.52 9.44
CA PRO A 114 8.87 -10.58 8.58
C PRO A 114 7.62 -11.24 7.97
N LEU A 115 6.61 -10.44 7.69
CA LEU A 115 5.48 -10.85 6.87
C LEU A 115 5.86 -10.85 5.39
N LYS A 116 5.36 -11.85 4.65
CA LYS A 116 5.57 -11.91 3.22
C LYS A 116 4.64 -10.91 2.51
N ILE A 117 5.23 -9.99 1.75
CA ILE A 117 4.49 -9.04 0.92
C ILE A 117 4.22 -9.69 -0.44
N GLU A 118 2.95 -9.67 -0.86
CA GLU A 118 2.55 -10.12 -2.19
C GLU A 118 2.74 -8.97 -3.20
N ASP A 119 3.44 -9.23 -4.32
CA ASP A 119 3.64 -8.23 -5.39
C ASP A 119 2.51 -8.28 -6.44
N THR A 120 1.42 -8.97 -6.16
CA THR A 120 0.28 -9.09 -7.06
C THR A 120 -0.87 -8.17 -6.64
N LEU A 121 -1.55 -7.61 -7.64
CA LEU A 121 -2.79 -6.87 -7.39
C LEU A 121 -3.87 -7.85 -6.94
N ILE A 122 -4.52 -7.51 -5.83
CA ILE A 122 -5.72 -8.20 -5.39
C ILE A 122 -6.92 -7.70 -6.21
N SER A 123 -7.88 -8.58 -6.48
CA SER A 123 -9.07 -8.24 -7.25
C SER A 123 -10.20 -7.75 -6.36
N GLU A 124 -11.12 -6.98 -6.93
CA GLU A 124 -12.39 -6.66 -6.31
C GLU A 124 -13.18 -7.95 -5.99
N GLY A 125 -13.88 -7.96 -4.87
CA GLY A 125 -14.57 -9.13 -4.33
C GLY A 125 -13.69 -10.10 -3.55
N ALA A 126 -12.37 -9.93 -3.53
CA ALA A 126 -11.47 -10.77 -2.74
C ALA A 126 -11.72 -10.57 -1.24
N ILE A 127 -11.69 -11.69 -0.50
CA ILE A 127 -11.77 -11.69 0.97
C ILE A 127 -10.41 -11.31 1.54
N VAL A 128 -10.43 -10.39 2.50
CA VAL A 128 -9.23 -9.90 3.18
C VAL A 128 -9.42 -9.89 4.68
N PHE A 129 -8.31 -10.03 5.40
CA PHE A 129 -8.24 -10.04 6.85
C PHE A 129 -7.28 -8.96 7.33
N SER A 130 -7.48 -8.47 8.54
CA SER A 130 -6.50 -7.63 9.20
C SER A 130 -6.47 -7.91 10.69
N SER A 131 -5.29 -7.78 11.26
CA SER A 131 -5.09 -7.73 12.70
C SER A 131 -4.32 -6.45 13.02
N GLY A 132 -4.92 -5.59 13.82
CA GLY A 132 -4.31 -4.34 14.26
C GLY A 132 -4.44 -4.16 15.76
N ILE A 133 -3.80 -3.15 16.28
CA ILE A 133 -3.86 -2.84 17.71
C ILE A 133 -5.01 -1.85 17.97
N ALA A 134 -5.88 -2.19 18.90
CA ALA A 134 -6.96 -1.30 19.30
C ALA A 134 -6.47 -0.25 20.28
N GLN A 135 -6.79 1.02 20.01
CA GLN A 135 -6.50 2.12 20.91
C GLN A 135 -7.20 1.91 22.28
N GLY A 136 -6.51 2.27 23.35
CA GLY A 136 -7.04 2.21 24.72
C GLY A 136 -6.91 0.84 25.40
N ILE A 137 -6.81 -0.27 24.67
CA ILE A 137 -6.68 -1.62 25.24
C ILE A 137 -5.38 -2.33 24.86
N LEU A 138 -4.60 -1.79 23.92
CA LEU A 138 -3.33 -2.38 23.42
C LEU A 138 -3.42 -3.88 23.09
N ARG A 139 -4.56 -4.32 22.58
CA ARG A 139 -4.81 -5.70 22.18
C ARG A 139 -5.10 -5.79 20.69
N HIS A 140 -4.82 -6.95 20.14
CA HIS A 140 -5.16 -7.22 18.75
C HIS A 140 -6.66 -7.19 18.54
N PHE A 141 -7.08 -6.44 17.53
CA PHE A 141 -8.42 -6.42 16.99
C PHE A 141 -8.38 -7.06 15.61
N ILE A 142 -9.10 -8.16 15.46
CA ILE A 142 -9.15 -8.94 14.22
C ILE A 142 -10.41 -8.55 13.47
N THR A 143 -10.27 -8.28 12.18
CA THR A 143 -11.38 -7.93 11.31
C THR A 143 -11.25 -8.61 9.96
N MET A 144 -12.37 -8.75 9.27
CA MET A 144 -12.47 -9.36 7.95
C MET A 144 -13.40 -8.53 7.07
N GLY A 145 -13.14 -8.52 5.78
CA GLY A 145 -13.98 -7.86 4.81
C GLY A 145 -13.67 -8.27 3.39
N ILE A 146 -14.14 -7.46 2.45
CA ILE A 146 -13.89 -7.63 1.02
C ILE A 146 -13.32 -6.37 0.40
N VAL A 147 -12.56 -6.53 -0.67
CA VAL A 147 -12.14 -5.44 -1.55
C VAL A 147 -13.35 -4.99 -2.36
N SER A 148 -13.86 -3.80 -2.08
CA SER A 148 -15.08 -3.25 -2.72
C SER A 148 -14.76 -2.39 -3.93
N GLY A 149 -13.56 -1.85 -4.05
CA GLY A 149 -13.13 -1.05 -5.18
C GLY A 149 -11.62 -0.83 -5.18
N LEU A 150 -11.11 -0.60 -6.37
CA LEU A 150 -9.70 -0.31 -6.63
C LEU A 150 -9.56 1.09 -7.23
N GLU A 151 -8.34 1.60 -7.29
CA GLU A 151 -7.99 2.91 -7.86
C GLU A 151 -8.79 4.08 -7.23
N VAL A 152 -9.15 3.93 -5.95
CA VAL A 152 -9.85 4.98 -5.20
C VAL A 152 -8.88 6.10 -4.82
N ARG A 153 -9.40 7.32 -4.81
CA ARG A 153 -8.67 8.52 -4.42
C ARG A 153 -9.24 9.05 -3.12
N SER A 154 -8.37 9.45 -2.21
CA SER A 154 -8.77 10.05 -0.94
C SER A 154 -7.76 11.06 -0.43
N ILE A 155 -8.20 11.96 0.44
CA ILE A 155 -7.33 12.92 1.12
C ILE A 155 -7.01 12.36 2.51
N ILE A 156 -5.74 12.13 2.77
CA ILE A 156 -5.21 11.69 4.06
C ILE A 156 -4.21 12.75 4.53
N ASN A 157 -4.44 13.30 5.71
CA ASN A 157 -3.58 14.34 6.29
C ASN A 157 -3.27 15.51 5.30
N ASN A 158 -4.32 16.04 4.66
CA ASN A 158 -4.27 17.13 3.65
C ASN A 158 -3.48 16.78 2.37
N ARG A 159 -3.21 15.50 2.11
CA ARG A 159 -2.57 15.02 0.88
C ARG A 159 -3.51 14.11 0.12
N GLU A 160 -3.61 14.30 -1.18
CA GLU A 160 -4.36 13.42 -2.06
C GLU A 160 -3.51 12.18 -2.37
N ILE A 161 -4.02 11.00 -2.02
CA ILE A 161 -3.43 9.71 -2.35
C ILE A 161 -4.37 9.00 -3.31
N GLU A 162 -3.84 8.63 -4.46
CA GLU A 162 -4.56 7.90 -5.51
C GLU A 162 -4.21 6.41 -5.47
N GLY A 163 -5.03 5.57 -6.12
CA GLY A 163 -4.76 4.14 -6.27
C GLY A 163 -4.89 3.36 -4.97
N LEU A 164 -5.80 3.79 -4.11
CA LEU A 164 -6.14 3.09 -2.88
C LEU A 164 -7.17 1.99 -3.14
N MET A 165 -7.20 1.02 -2.24
CA MET A 165 -8.26 0.02 -2.15
C MET A 165 -9.34 0.52 -1.20
N LEU A 166 -10.61 0.37 -1.62
CA LEU A 166 -11.80 0.58 -0.78
C LEU A 166 -12.24 -0.77 -0.23
N LEU A 167 -12.41 -0.85 1.09
CA LEU A 167 -12.70 -2.09 1.78
C LEU A 167 -14.02 -1.98 2.54
N ASN A 168 -14.93 -2.93 2.33
CA ASN A 168 -16.06 -3.15 3.24
C ASN A 168 -15.57 -3.97 4.44
N MET A 169 -14.93 -3.28 5.39
CA MET A 169 -14.30 -3.90 6.54
C MET A 169 -14.33 -2.94 7.74
N PRO A 170 -14.83 -3.37 8.91
CA PRO A 170 -14.76 -2.56 10.12
C PRO A 170 -13.33 -2.30 10.54
N THR A 171 -13.03 -1.06 10.89
CA THR A 171 -11.75 -0.66 11.51
C THR A 171 -12.00 0.27 12.68
N ILE A 172 -11.10 0.25 13.64
CA ILE A 172 -11.16 1.09 14.85
C ILE A 172 -9.87 1.91 14.98
N PRO A 173 -9.88 2.99 15.77
CA PRO A 173 -8.67 3.77 16.07
C PRO A 173 -7.54 2.86 16.59
N GLY A 174 -6.32 3.13 16.12
CA GLY A 174 -5.13 2.32 16.39
C GLY A 174 -4.80 1.29 15.29
N MET A 175 -5.74 0.92 14.43
CA MET A 175 -5.51 -0.04 13.35
C MET A 175 -4.82 0.56 12.12
N SER A 176 -4.65 1.88 12.01
CA SER A 176 -3.88 2.49 10.93
C SER A 176 -2.45 1.93 10.93
N GLY A 177 -1.98 1.46 9.77
CA GLY A 177 -0.72 0.75 9.62
C GLY A 177 -0.82 -0.79 9.76
N ALA A 178 -1.99 -1.34 10.08
CA ALA A 178 -2.17 -2.79 10.16
C ALA A 178 -2.06 -3.47 8.79
N PRO A 179 -1.46 -4.68 8.72
CA PRO A 179 -1.37 -5.43 7.46
C PRO A 179 -2.76 -5.88 7.00
N LEU A 180 -3.01 -5.74 5.70
CA LEU A 180 -4.14 -6.37 5.03
C LEU A 180 -3.66 -7.70 4.44
N LEU A 181 -4.31 -8.79 4.80
CA LEU A 181 -3.85 -10.16 4.55
C LEU A 181 -4.82 -10.90 3.62
N ASN A 182 -4.29 -11.77 2.77
CA ASN A 182 -5.07 -12.78 2.07
C ASN A 182 -5.19 -14.08 2.89
N ILE A 183 -5.89 -15.08 2.35
CA ILE A 183 -6.10 -16.38 2.98
C ILE A 183 -4.80 -17.18 3.21
N ASP A 184 -3.73 -16.85 2.49
CA ASP A 184 -2.41 -17.48 2.61
C ASP A 184 -1.51 -16.77 3.62
N SER A 185 -2.04 -15.79 4.38
CA SER A 185 -1.31 -14.95 5.33
C SER A 185 -0.27 -14.02 4.68
N ASN A 186 -0.35 -13.78 3.37
CA ASN A 186 0.50 -12.81 2.70
C ASN A 186 -0.11 -11.41 2.81
N VAL A 187 0.74 -10.40 2.91
CA VAL A 187 0.34 -8.99 2.93
C VAL A 187 -0.04 -8.57 1.51
N VAL A 188 -1.30 -8.17 1.32
CA VAL A 188 -1.85 -7.64 0.07
C VAL A 188 -2.09 -6.13 0.13
N GLY A 189 -1.84 -5.52 1.29
CA GLY A 189 -1.94 -4.09 1.51
C GLY A 189 -1.71 -3.69 2.96
N MET A 190 -1.91 -2.41 3.26
CA MET A 190 -1.84 -1.85 4.60
C MET A 190 -3.01 -0.90 4.83
N LEU A 191 -3.68 -1.01 5.97
CA LEU A 191 -4.77 -0.10 6.36
C LEU A 191 -4.22 1.30 6.59
N LEU A 192 -4.85 2.31 5.98
CA LEU A 192 -4.50 3.71 6.19
C LEU A 192 -5.45 4.38 7.17
N SER A 193 -6.73 4.45 6.83
CA SER A 193 -7.74 5.15 7.63
C SER A 193 -9.14 4.69 7.26
N ARG A 194 -10.15 5.19 8.02
CA ARG A 194 -11.53 5.18 7.53
C ARG A 194 -11.71 6.21 6.43
N SER A 195 -12.54 5.89 5.45
CA SER A 195 -12.94 6.86 4.45
C SER A 195 -13.95 7.85 5.03
N PHE A 196 -13.65 9.14 4.98
CA PHE A 196 -14.64 10.18 5.32
C PHE A 196 -15.71 10.35 4.22
N SER A 197 -15.37 10.02 2.97
CA SER A 197 -16.29 10.17 1.84
C SER A 197 -17.23 8.99 1.67
N TYR A 198 -16.85 7.81 2.18
CA TYR A 198 -17.59 6.57 2.08
C TYR A 198 -17.79 6.01 3.48
N ASN A 199 -18.85 6.44 4.17
CA ASN A 199 -19.16 6.02 5.53
C ASN A 199 -19.04 4.51 5.69
N GLU A 200 -18.39 4.06 6.78
CA GLU A 200 -18.18 2.64 7.13
C GLU A 200 -17.16 1.86 6.28
N PHE A 201 -16.65 2.44 5.18
CA PHE A 201 -15.59 1.81 4.41
C PHE A 201 -14.21 2.21 4.94
N SER A 202 -13.25 1.30 4.78
CA SER A 202 -11.85 1.54 5.11
C SER A 202 -11.02 1.70 3.84
N LEU A 203 -9.91 2.40 3.96
CA LEU A 203 -8.95 2.61 2.87
C LEU A 203 -7.67 1.86 3.18
N ALA A 204 -7.10 1.23 2.15
CA ALA A 204 -5.80 0.58 2.26
C ALA A 204 -4.90 0.91 1.07
N LEU A 205 -3.60 0.96 1.34
CA LEU A 205 -2.56 1.05 0.33
C LEU A 205 -2.28 -0.35 -0.22
N PRO A 206 -2.23 -0.57 -1.55
CA PRO A 206 -1.85 -1.86 -2.13
C PRO A 206 -0.41 -2.28 -1.76
N SER A 207 -0.20 -3.57 -1.59
CA SER A 207 1.11 -4.15 -1.24
C SER A 207 2.20 -3.91 -2.28
N SER A 208 1.85 -3.82 -3.55
CA SER A 208 2.78 -3.48 -4.64
C SER A 208 3.50 -2.14 -4.39
N ARG A 209 2.78 -1.14 -3.89
CA ARG A 209 3.37 0.18 -3.55
C ARG A 209 4.28 0.10 -2.32
N ILE A 210 3.89 -0.67 -1.31
CA ILE A 210 4.73 -0.95 -0.12
C ILE A 210 6.03 -1.61 -0.56
N PHE A 211 5.93 -2.65 -1.39
CA PHE A 211 7.06 -3.41 -1.88
C PHE A 211 8.03 -2.54 -2.68
N LEU A 212 7.52 -1.71 -3.60
CA LEU A 212 8.34 -0.80 -4.41
C LEU A 212 9.04 0.27 -3.55
N SER A 213 8.33 0.90 -2.60
CA SER A 213 8.92 1.87 -1.67
C SER A 213 10.02 1.22 -0.83
N TYR A 214 9.82 -0.02 -0.37
CA TYR A 214 10.83 -0.76 0.37
C TYR A 214 12.05 -1.11 -0.49
N LEU A 215 11.88 -1.55 -1.74
CA LEU A 215 12.99 -1.82 -2.66
C LEU A 215 13.82 -0.56 -2.94
N ILE A 216 13.15 0.58 -3.16
CA ILE A 216 13.83 1.87 -3.35
C ILE A 216 14.62 2.25 -2.10
N LEU A 217 14.01 2.14 -0.92
CA LEU A 217 14.69 2.36 0.36
C LEU A 217 15.94 1.48 0.50
N ARG A 218 15.82 0.18 0.23
CA ARG A 218 16.95 -0.76 0.34
C ARG A 218 18.09 -0.42 -0.62
N LYS A 219 17.78 0.06 -1.83
CA LYS A 219 18.79 0.39 -2.85
C LYS A 219 19.43 1.75 -2.63
N LEU A 220 18.65 2.76 -2.28
CA LEU A 220 19.09 4.15 -2.24
C LEU A 220 19.29 4.72 -0.82
N GLY A 221 18.92 3.96 0.22
CA GLY A 221 18.94 4.43 1.62
C GLY A 221 17.82 5.41 1.98
N LYS A 222 16.99 5.80 1.03
CA LYS A 222 15.80 6.65 1.20
C LYS A 222 14.75 6.32 0.15
N VAL A 223 13.48 6.61 0.43
CA VAL A 223 12.42 6.54 -0.58
C VAL A 223 12.43 7.81 -1.41
N VAL A 224 12.32 7.65 -2.71
CA VAL A 224 12.19 8.75 -3.69
C VAL A 224 11.13 8.39 -4.73
N HIS A 225 10.43 9.40 -5.26
CA HIS A 225 9.43 9.25 -6.30
C HIS A 225 9.76 10.12 -7.51
N ILE A 226 9.38 9.66 -8.71
CA ILE A 226 9.44 10.45 -9.94
C ILE A 226 8.02 10.92 -10.27
N LYS A 227 7.82 12.24 -10.25
CA LYS A 227 6.54 12.86 -10.65
C LYS A 227 6.66 13.40 -12.07
N LEU A 228 6.13 12.65 -13.03
CA LEU A 228 6.10 13.06 -14.43
C LEU A 228 5.09 14.19 -14.70
N GLY A 229 4.17 14.46 -13.78
CA GLY A 229 3.13 15.47 -13.96
C GLY A 229 2.12 15.10 -15.05
N LEU A 230 1.88 13.83 -15.27
CA LEU A 230 0.87 13.32 -16.18
C LEU A 230 -0.40 12.95 -15.43
N LYS A 231 -1.55 13.47 -15.88
CA LYS A 231 -2.87 12.98 -15.46
C LYS A 231 -3.30 11.90 -16.44
N LEU A 232 -3.45 10.68 -15.96
CA LEU A 232 -3.74 9.50 -16.78
C LEU A 232 -5.12 8.94 -16.47
N LEU A 233 -5.76 8.35 -17.50
CA LEU A 233 -7.06 7.70 -17.40
C LEU A 233 -7.03 6.37 -18.16
N GLN A 234 -7.51 5.31 -17.52
CA GLN A 234 -7.85 4.08 -18.20
C GLN A 234 -9.20 4.26 -18.90
N SER A 235 -9.20 4.22 -20.23
CA SER A 235 -10.41 4.48 -21.03
C SER A 235 -10.68 3.34 -22.00
N PRO A 236 -11.43 2.28 -21.61
CA PRO A 236 -11.74 1.15 -22.48
C PRO A 236 -12.42 1.56 -23.79
N ASN A 237 -13.29 2.58 -23.74
CA ASN A 237 -13.96 3.10 -24.92
C ASN A 237 -13.01 3.77 -25.92
N ALA A 238 -12.01 4.52 -25.41
CA ALA A 238 -10.99 5.12 -26.28
C ALA A 238 -10.10 4.04 -26.91
N LEU A 239 -9.67 3.05 -26.15
CA LEU A 239 -8.87 1.92 -26.64
C LEU A 239 -9.61 1.16 -27.75
N LYS A 240 -10.88 0.81 -27.49
CA LYS A 240 -11.73 0.13 -28.51
C LYS A 240 -11.87 0.94 -29.78
N LYS A 241 -12.12 2.25 -29.68
CA LYS A 241 -12.24 3.16 -30.84
C LYS A 241 -10.95 3.23 -31.67
N LEU A 242 -9.80 3.18 -31.00
CA LEU A 242 -8.48 3.27 -31.62
C LEU A 242 -7.88 1.90 -31.98
N LYS A 243 -8.62 0.80 -31.73
CA LYS A 243 -8.18 -0.58 -31.95
C LYS A 243 -6.87 -0.91 -31.21
N LEU A 244 -6.72 -0.36 -30.00
CA LEU A 244 -5.61 -0.65 -29.10
C LEU A 244 -6.05 -1.68 -28.06
N GLU A 245 -5.17 -2.61 -27.72
CA GLU A 245 -5.41 -3.63 -26.71
C GLU A 245 -5.19 -3.11 -25.28
N ASN A 246 -4.27 -2.17 -25.14
CA ASN A 246 -3.82 -1.64 -23.84
C ASN A 246 -3.44 -0.17 -23.95
N GLY A 247 -3.35 0.49 -22.79
CA GLY A 247 -2.81 1.84 -22.67
C GLY A 247 -3.58 2.74 -21.72
N LEU A 248 -2.95 3.84 -21.38
CA LEU A 248 -3.50 4.91 -20.56
C LEU A 248 -3.55 6.22 -21.34
N MET A 249 -4.71 6.84 -21.38
CA MET A 249 -4.90 8.11 -22.07
C MET A 249 -4.38 9.28 -21.22
N ILE A 250 -3.60 10.17 -21.82
CA ILE A 250 -3.14 11.41 -21.21
C ILE A 250 -4.30 12.40 -21.18
N MET A 251 -4.75 12.75 -19.99
CA MET A 251 -5.80 13.74 -19.74
C MET A 251 -5.26 15.12 -19.41
N GLY A 252 -4.00 15.21 -18.99
CA GLY A 252 -3.35 16.47 -18.65
C GLY A 252 -1.85 16.33 -18.51
N ILE A 253 -1.12 17.39 -18.75
CA ILE A 253 0.33 17.50 -18.66
C ILE A 253 0.66 18.73 -17.84
N ALA A 254 1.00 18.54 -16.56
CA ALA A 254 1.36 19.63 -15.66
C ALA A 254 2.80 20.10 -15.87
N ASN A 255 3.75 19.17 -16.08
CA ASN A 255 5.15 19.49 -16.28
C ASN A 255 5.56 19.34 -17.76
N LYS A 256 5.26 20.32 -18.58
CA LYS A 256 5.61 20.33 -20.00
C LYS A 256 7.11 20.35 -20.27
N LEU A 257 7.92 20.86 -19.33
CA LEU A 257 9.36 20.96 -19.49
C LEU A 257 10.06 19.60 -19.52
N LEU A 258 9.55 18.61 -18.80
CA LEU A 258 10.05 17.24 -18.84
C LEU A 258 9.91 16.62 -20.24
N PHE A 259 8.95 17.09 -21.02
CA PHE A 259 8.59 16.53 -22.33
C PHE A 259 8.96 17.45 -23.48
N LYS A 260 9.86 18.44 -23.26
CA LYS A 260 10.24 19.42 -24.30
C LYS A 260 10.79 18.78 -25.56
N ASN A 261 11.45 17.62 -25.44
CA ASN A 261 12.01 16.85 -26.55
C ASN A 261 11.04 15.78 -27.09
N CYS A 262 9.82 15.76 -26.58
CA CYS A 262 8.80 14.80 -26.95
C CYS A 262 7.56 15.55 -27.41
N ASN A 263 7.01 15.17 -28.54
CA ASN A 263 5.75 15.75 -29.02
C ASN A 263 4.58 15.00 -28.39
N ILE A 264 4.37 15.14 -27.05
CA ILE A 264 3.24 14.52 -26.35
C ILE A 264 2.08 15.50 -26.21
N SER A 265 0.87 15.00 -26.28
CA SER A 265 -0.35 15.80 -26.22
C SER A 265 -1.42 15.12 -25.38
N VAL A 266 -2.36 15.93 -24.85
CA VAL A 266 -3.59 15.41 -24.27
C VAL A 266 -4.36 14.61 -25.33
N GLY A 267 -4.80 13.42 -24.99
CA GLY A 267 -5.43 12.46 -25.90
C GLY A 267 -4.48 11.40 -26.46
N ASP A 268 -3.17 11.56 -26.35
CA ASP A 268 -2.22 10.48 -26.65
C ASP A 268 -2.38 9.33 -25.64
N ILE A 269 -2.06 8.11 -26.05
CA ILE A 269 -2.20 6.92 -25.21
C ILE A 269 -0.82 6.33 -24.96
N ILE A 270 -0.41 6.23 -23.70
CA ILE A 270 0.82 5.53 -23.29
C ILE A 270 0.53 4.04 -23.33
N ILE A 271 1.23 3.29 -24.16
CA ILE A 271 1.06 1.85 -24.35
C ILE A 271 2.18 1.02 -23.71
N GLU A 272 3.40 1.60 -23.60
CA GLU A 272 4.54 0.95 -22.97
C GLU A 272 5.40 1.97 -22.21
N VAL A 273 6.06 1.48 -21.14
CA VAL A 273 7.09 2.18 -20.39
C VAL A 273 8.28 1.24 -20.26
N ASN A 274 9.46 1.65 -20.78
CA ASN A 274 10.69 0.85 -20.78
C ASN A 274 10.46 -0.59 -21.26
N GLY A 275 9.73 -0.77 -22.38
CA GLY A 275 9.42 -2.06 -22.98
C GLY A 275 8.35 -2.88 -22.25
N LYS A 276 7.78 -2.37 -21.16
CA LYS A 276 6.68 -3.03 -20.44
C LYS A 276 5.34 -2.49 -20.89
N LYS A 277 4.43 -3.37 -21.29
CA LYS A 277 3.05 -3.00 -21.65
C LYS A 277 2.31 -2.43 -20.44
N ILE A 278 1.55 -1.37 -20.66
CA ILE A 278 0.79 -0.67 -19.64
C ILE A 278 -0.71 -0.92 -19.88
N ASN A 279 -1.34 -1.60 -18.95
CA ASN A 279 -2.79 -1.87 -18.97
C ASN A 279 -3.53 -1.03 -17.92
N THR A 280 -2.90 -0.81 -16.78
CA THR A 280 -3.48 -0.16 -15.60
C THR A 280 -2.62 0.99 -15.10
N LEU A 281 -3.19 1.85 -14.27
CA LEU A 281 -2.43 2.91 -13.57
C LEU A 281 -1.36 2.30 -12.66
N GLU A 282 -1.62 1.14 -12.10
CA GLU A 282 -0.64 0.44 -11.25
C GLU A 282 0.54 -0.09 -12.07
N ASP A 283 0.32 -0.64 -13.29
CA ASP A 283 1.41 -1.01 -14.20
C ASP A 283 2.32 0.18 -14.49
N PHE A 284 1.71 1.35 -14.72
CA PHE A 284 2.45 2.57 -14.98
C PHE A 284 3.28 2.99 -13.76
N ARG A 285 2.68 3.05 -12.55
CA ARG A 285 3.39 3.38 -11.31
C ARG A 285 4.55 2.42 -11.06
N LYS A 286 4.31 1.12 -11.25
CA LYS A 286 5.33 0.08 -11.09
C LYS A 286 6.47 0.25 -12.09
N ALA A 287 6.18 0.52 -13.36
CA ALA A 287 7.19 0.74 -14.38
C ALA A 287 8.06 1.97 -14.09
N ILE A 288 7.45 3.07 -13.63
CA ILE A 288 8.18 4.29 -13.22
C ILE A 288 9.07 4.02 -12.00
N ALA A 289 8.55 3.34 -10.97
CA ALA A 289 9.32 2.99 -9.76
C ALA A 289 10.52 2.08 -10.09
N LEU A 290 10.34 1.10 -10.98
CA LEU A 290 11.43 0.23 -11.43
C LEU A 290 12.50 1.01 -12.21
N SER A 291 12.13 2.08 -12.93
CA SER A 291 13.10 2.95 -13.60
C SER A 291 14.05 3.64 -12.60
N ILE A 292 13.58 3.96 -11.40
CA ILE A 292 14.44 4.48 -10.31
C ILE A 292 15.45 3.41 -9.89
N LEU A 293 14.98 2.18 -9.71
CA LEU A 293 15.83 1.07 -9.27
C LEU A 293 16.92 0.72 -10.29
N ASP A 294 16.61 0.85 -11.57
CA ASP A 294 17.54 0.50 -12.65
C ASP A 294 18.43 1.67 -13.10
N ASN A 295 18.31 2.85 -12.46
CA ASN A 295 18.99 4.10 -12.87
C ASN A 295 18.80 4.41 -14.35
N MET A 296 17.63 4.06 -14.91
CA MET A 296 17.33 4.17 -16.34
C MET A 296 16.61 5.48 -16.64
N SER A 297 16.82 6.00 -17.85
CA SER A 297 15.90 6.98 -18.43
C SER A 297 14.52 6.34 -18.60
N ILE A 298 13.48 7.14 -18.61
CA ILE A 298 12.13 6.65 -18.89
C ILE A 298 11.85 6.78 -20.38
N GLU A 299 11.64 5.65 -21.06
CA GLU A 299 11.14 5.60 -22.42
C GLU A 299 9.64 5.34 -22.38
N LEU A 300 8.85 6.23 -22.97
CA LEU A 300 7.42 6.06 -23.18
C LEU A 300 7.17 5.77 -24.66
N ILE A 301 6.44 4.69 -24.93
CA ILE A 301 5.85 4.46 -26.26
C ILE A 301 4.39 4.91 -26.17
N LEU A 302 4.03 5.82 -27.07
CA LEU A 302 2.70 6.40 -27.14
C LEU A 302 2.06 6.17 -28.49
N PHE A 303 0.75 6.11 -28.51
CA PHE A 303 -0.05 6.17 -29.71
C PHE A 303 -0.80 7.51 -29.78
N SER A 304 -0.59 8.24 -30.87
CA SER A 304 -1.33 9.46 -31.20
C SER A 304 -2.26 9.22 -32.36
N GLN A 305 -3.50 9.69 -32.26
CA GLN A 305 -4.47 9.58 -33.34
C GLN A 305 -4.03 10.31 -34.61
N LYS A 306 -3.19 11.36 -34.48
CA LYS A 306 -2.70 12.17 -35.60
C LYS A 306 -1.40 11.65 -36.23
N GLU A 307 -0.50 11.14 -35.38
CA GLU A 307 0.90 10.86 -35.76
C GLU A 307 1.27 9.38 -35.67
N GLY A 308 0.35 8.52 -35.20
CA GLY A 308 0.64 7.10 -35.00
C GLY A 308 1.51 6.84 -33.76
N LEU A 309 2.41 5.87 -33.86
CA LEU A 309 3.33 5.51 -32.77
C LEU A 309 4.43 6.56 -32.61
N LYS A 310 4.67 6.95 -31.35
CA LYS A 310 5.71 7.91 -30.95
C LYS A 310 6.58 7.33 -29.85
N ARG A 311 7.83 7.76 -29.80
CA ARG A 311 8.74 7.51 -28.67
C ARG A 311 9.05 8.82 -27.96
N CYS A 312 9.06 8.76 -26.64
CA CYS A 312 9.42 9.87 -25.79
C CYS A 312 10.44 9.41 -24.75
N HIS A 313 11.61 10.01 -24.74
CA HIS A 313 12.63 9.79 -23.74
C HIS A 313 12.58 10.91 -22.71
N VAL A 314 12.40 10.54 -21.44
CA VAL A 314 12.42 11.45 -20.30
C VAL A 314 13.69 11.19 -19.50
N ASP A 315 14.53 12.20 -19.38
CA ASP A 315 15.71 12.13 -18.53
C ASP A 315 15.31 12.30 -17.06
N ILE A 316 15.57 11.27 -16.25
CA ILE A 316 15.25 11.27 -14.82
C ILE A 316 16.09 12.32 -14.07
N SER A 317 17.30 12.67 -14.54
CA SER A 317 18.14 13.68 -13.89
C SER A 317 17.49 15.06 -13.91
N SER A 318 16.59 15.32 -14.87
CA SER A 318 15.79 16.55 -14.98
C SER A 318 14.42 16.45 -14.28
N ALA A 319 14.01 15.24 -13.86
CA ALA A 319 12.81 15.04 -13.07
C ALA A 319 13.08 15.43 -11.61
N HIS A 320 12.16 16.17 -10.99
CA HIS A 320 12.27 16.43 -9.55
C HIS A 320 12.11 15.10 -8.80
N LEU A 321 13.21 14.64 -8.18
CA LEU A 321 13.22 13.55 -7.21
C LEU A 321 12.76 14.14 -5.87
N TYR A 322 11.61 13.73 -5.39
CA TYR A 322 11.05 14.12 -4.08
C TYR A 322 11.11 12.97 -3.10
#